data_5339a96a46625c73faa2dadee0572a08
#
_entry.id   5339a96a46625c73faa2dadee0572a08
#
_cell.length_a   1.000
_cell.length_b   1.000
_cell.length_c   1.000
_cell.angle_alpha   90.00
_cell.angle_beta   90.00
_cell.angle_gamma   90.00
#
_symmetry.space_group_name_H-M   'P 1'
#
loop_
_entity.id
_entity.type
_entity.pdbx_description
1 polymer ?
#
loop_
_entity_poly.entity_id
_entity_poly.type
_entity_poly.pdbx_seq_one_letter_code
_entity_poly.pdbx_strand_id
1 'polypeptide(L)'
;MRSDIFIEIILSLATAFLILKLVGLYVQIHRITKQLDDFISERTHKILDVSLSDPFLESMAANINRSIYLQEKMRINEVQRERAIRDDIANISHDLRTPLTAMIGYLSLSKEEKDFLQKSLYIDIALQKAMSLQSLVDNFFEMSYVDSDACQIQLTSLDLNKIIRDELLASYCEFENHSITPLIELPEHPVMILGNELAIERIIQNLIANAISYSTGQIEVCLKMKGEGAELIVRNSSHFISDQEREKIFDRFYRASTERISGHAGLG
;
A
#
# COMPACT_ATOMS: atom_id res chain seq x y z
N MET A 1 13.97 61.74 54.31
CA MET A 1 15.10 62.11 53.39
C MET A 1 16.02 60.96 53.00
N ARG A 2 16.57 60.14 53.96
CA ARG A 2 17.41 58.98 53.59
C ARG A 2 16.61 57.80 53.03
N SER A 3 15.43 57.54 53.55
CA SER A 3 14.50 56.47 53.09
C SER A 3 13.95 56.72 51.69
N ASP A 4 13.70 58.00 51.36
CA ASP A 4 13.11 58.37 50.04
C ASP A 4 14.13 58.21 48.92
N ILE A 5 15.36 58.59 49.15
CA ILE A 5 16.49 58.38 48.22
C ILE A 5 16.77 56.88 47.98
N PHE A 6 16.61 56.04 49.01
CA PHE A 6 16.79 54.59 48.90
C PHE A 6 15.70 53.95 48.04
N ILE A 7 14.42 54.39 48.22
CA ILE A 7 13.29 53.95 47.41
C ILE A 7 13.47 54.35 45.94
N GLU A 8 13.91 55.60 45.65
CA GLU A 8 14.14 56.08 44.30
C GLU A 8 15.24 55.27 43.59
N ILE A 9 16.32 54.93 44.29
CA ILE A 9 17.42 54.09 43.74
C ILE A 9 16.88 52.69 43.41
N ILE A 10 16.11 52.02 44.29
CA ILE A 10 15.51 50.72 44.06
C ILE A 10 14.57 50.79 42.84
N LEU A 11 13.70 51.78 42.76
CA LEU A 11 12.76 51.94 41.66
C LEU A 11 13.52 52.15 40.32
N SER A 12 14.58 52.98 40.34
CA SER A 12 15.45 53.17 39.15
C SER A 12 16.15 51.89 38.71
N LEU A 13 16.67 51.05 39.63
CA LEU A 13 17.29 49.77 39.31
C LEU A 13 16.22 48.78 38.80
N ALA A 14 15.03 48.75 39.36
CA ALA A 14 13.95 47.89 38.91
C ALA A 14 13.49 48.25 37.49
N THR A 15 13.34 49.56 37.20
CA THR A 15 12.97 50.05 35.84
C THR A 15 14.07 49.75 34.84
N ALA A 16 15.34 49.95 35.17
CA ALA A 16 16.45 49.57 34.30
C ALA A 16 16.52 48.07 34.01
N PHE A 17 16.29 47.25 35.03
CA PHE A 17 16.20 45.77 34.86
C PHE A 17 15.02 45.38 33.96
N LEU A 18 13.86 45.99 34.13
CA LEU A 18 12.69 45.71 33.30
C LEU A 18 12.94 46.07 31.83
N ILE A 19 13.57 47.25 31.57
CA ILE A 19 13.93 47.65 30.23
C ILE A 19 14.90 46.67 29.58
N LEU A 20 15.92 46.22 30.30
CA LEU A 20 16.87 45.21 29.79
C LEU A 20 16.18 43.90 29.43
N LYS A 21 15.26 43.43 30.26
CA LYS A 21 14.42 42.25 29.99
C LYS A 21 13.58 42.41 28.73
N LEU A 22 12.90 43.58 28.58
CA LEU A 22 12.08 43.87 27.40
C LEU A 22 12.91 43.95 26.11
N VAL A 23 14.10 44.58 26.14
CA VAL A 23 14.99 44.63 24.99
C VAL A 23 15.47 43.19 24.64
N GLY A 24 15.85 42.39 25.62
CA GLY A 24 16.23 41.00 25.41
C GLY A 24 15.12 40.17 24.74
N LEU A 25 13.89 40.30 25.21
CA LEU A 25 12.72 39.62 24.65
C LEU A 25 12.47 40.07 23.19
N TYR A 26 12.54 41.38 22.94
CA TYR A 26 12.38 41.94 21.59
C TYR A 26 13.39 41.38 20.59
N VAL A 27 14.66 41.31 20.99
CA VAL A 27 15.73 40.75 20.18
C VAL A 27 15.52 39.27 19.87
N GLN A 28 15.06 38.49 20.86
CA GLN A 28 14.75 37.08 20.69
C GLN A 28 13.56 36.85 19.72
N ILE A 29 12.47 37.60 19.88
CA ILE A 29 11.32 37.54 18.97
C ILE A 29 11.73 37.92 17.56
N HIS A 30 12.52 38.98 17.37
CA HIS A 30 12.99 39.40 16.07
C HIS A 30 13.88 38.33 15.40
N ARG A 31 14.72 37.63 16.18
CA ARG A 31 15.55 36.51 15.70
C ARG A 31 14.66 35.35 15.21
N ILE A 32 13.66 34.94 15.99
CA ILE A 32 12.72 33.85 15.62
C ILE A 32 11.99 34.24 14.33
N THR A 33 11.44 35.46 14.26
CA THR A 33 10.72 35.93 13.08
C THR A 33 11.60 35.90 11.83
N LYS A 34 12.86 36.35 11.93
CA LYS A 34 13.79 36.33 10.80
C LYS A 34 14.13 34.89 10.38
N GLN A 35 14.38 33.97 11.32
CA GLN A 35 14.65 32.57 11.01
C GLN A 35 13.45 31.90 10.34
N LEU A 36 12.24 32.22 10.77
CA LEU A 36 11.00 31.72 10.18
C LEU A 36 10.81 32.27 8.75
N ASP A 37 11.09 33.56 8.52
CA ASP A 37 11.00 34.18 7.20
C ASP A 37 12.04 33.58 6.23
N ASP A 38 13.28 33.36 6.69
CA ASP A 38 14.32 32.67 5.92
C ASP A 38 13.94 31.23 5.60
N PHE A 39 13.24 30.53 6.50
CA PHE A 39 12.72 29.19 6.26
C PHE A 39 11.57 29.18 5.23
N ILE A 40 10.58 30.07 5.39
CA ILE A 40 9.43 30.21 4.47
C ILE A 40 9.89 30.60 3.07
N SER A 41 10.95 31.43 2.98
CA SER A 41 11.53 31.87 1.71
C SER A 41 12.48 30.82 1.08
N GLU A 42 12.52 29.60 1.58
CA GLU A 42 13.39 28.48 1.15
C GLU A 42 14.90 28.82 1.16
N ARG A 43 15.30 29.90 1.86
CA ARG A 43 16.71 30.31 1.99
C ARG A 43 17.52 29.42 2.93
N THR A 44 16.82 28.71 3.82
CA THR A 44 17.45 27.80 4.78
C THR A 44 16.52 26.64 5.12
N HIS A 45 17.11 25.45 5.35
CA HIS A 45 16.41 24.29 5.90
C HIS A 45 16.72 24.07 7.39
N LYS A 46 17.33 25.09 8.04
CA LYS A 46 17.65 24.99 9.47
C LYS A 46 16.40 25.19 10.30
N ILE A 47 16.27 24.31 11.28
CA ILE A 47 15.26 24.38 12.34
C ILE A 47 15.52 25.64 13.19
N LEU A 48 14.47 26.22 13.77
CA LEU A 48 14.57 27.37 14.66
C LEU A 48 15.51 27.06 15.84
N ASP A 49 16.43 27.96 16.13
CA ASP A 49 17.32 27.83 17.29
C ASP A 49 16.50 27.97 18.58
N VAL A 50 16.53 26.93 19.42
CA VAL A 50 15.72 26.78 20.62
C VAL A 50 16.46 27.28 21.86
N SER A 51 17.74 27.66 21.78
CA SER A 51 18.51 28.19 22.91
C SER A 51 18.08 29.63 23.25
N LEU A 52 16.94 29.77 23.87
CA LEU A 52 16.33 31.04 24.25
C LEU A 52 16.36 31.19 25.78
N SER A 53 16.53 32.44 26.24
CA SER A 53 16.57 32.74 27.68
C SER A 53 15.20 32.70 28.36
N ASP A 54 14.12 32.70 27.58
CA ASP A 54 12.75 32.68 28.07
C ASP A 54 12.11 31.30 27.79
N PRO A 55 11.63 30.59 28.84
CA PRO A 55 11.06 29.23 28.68
C PRO A 55 9.80 29.21 27.80
N PHE A 56 9.06 30.31 27.75
CA PHE A 56 7.85 30.40 26.92
C PHE A 56 8.21 30.46 25.43
N LEU A 57 9.21 31.30 25.08
CA LEU A 57 9.70 31.40 23.69
C LEU A 57 10.39 30.08 23.25
N GLU A 58 11.08 29.41 24.16
CA GLU A 58 11.67 28.09 23.91
C GLU A 58 10.58 27.07 23.58
N SER A 59 9.53 27.00 24.39
CA SER A 59 8.37 26.12 24.16
C SER A 59 7.68 26.42 22.82
N MET A 60 7.50 27.70 22.50
CA MET A 60 6.91 28.13 21.22
C MET A 60 7.77 27.72 20.02
N ALA A 61 9.08 27.94 20.06
CA ALA A 61 10.00 27.54 19.02
C ALA A 61 10.02 26.00 18.85
N ALA A 62 9.97 25.24 19.95
CA ALA A 62 9.87 23.78 19.90
C ALA A 62 8.57 23.30 19.23
N ASN A 63 7.44 23.93 19.51
CA ASN A 63 6.16 23.60 18.87
C ASN A 63 6.16 23.95 17.37
N ILE A 64 6.74 25.08 16.98
CA ILE A 64 6.91 25.46 15.58
C ILE A 64 7.80 24.41 14.86
N ASN A 65 8.93 24.05 15.44
CA ASN A 65 9.84 23.06 14.89
C ASN A 65 9.14 21.69 14.71
N ARG A 66 8.30 21.30 15.68
CA ARG A 66 7.49 20.08 15.57
C ARG A 66 6.50 20.16 14.41
N SER A 67 5.83 21.30 14.22
CA SER A 67 4.91 21.52 13.11
C SER A 67 5.62 21.46 11.77
N ILE A 68 6.78 22.10 11.65
CA ILE A 68 7.64 22.04 10.45
C ILE A 68 8.03 20.60 10.14
N TYR A 69 8.48 19.85 11.13
CA TYR A 69 8.85 18.43 10.96
C TYR A 69 7.67 17.58 10.48
N LEU A 70 6.49 17.77 11.04
CA LEU A 70 5.28 17.05 10.64
C LEU A 70 4.87 17.39 9.19
N GLN A 71 4.94 18.67 8.80
CA GLN A 71 4.64 19.11 7.44
C GLN A 71 5.63 18.52 6.44
N GLU A 72 6.94 18.54 6.75
CA GLU A 72 7.95 17.96 5.88
C GLU A 72 7.77 16.44 5.72
N LYS A 73 7.45 15.75 6.82
CA LYS A 73 7.12 14.32 6.78
C LYS A 73 5.91 14.04 5.90
N MET A 74 4.84 14.86 6.01
CA MET A 74 3.65 14.72 5.16
C MET A 74 4.00 14.97 3.69
N ARG A 75 4.78 16.00 3.39
CA ARG A 75 5.25 16.33 2.03
C ARG A 75 6.07 15.19 1.41
N ILE A 76 6.98 14.60 2.17
CA ILE A 76 7.78 13.45 1.71
C ILE A 76 6.87 12.26 1.42
N ASN A 77 5.92 11.95 2.31
CA ASN A 77 4.97 10.86 2.11
C ASN A 77 4.10 11.10 0.86
N GLU A 78 3.65 12.33 0.64
CA GLU A 78 2.85 12.70 -0.54
C GLU A 78 3.63 12.51 -1.83
N VAL A 79 4.88 12.99 -1.89
CA VAL A 79 5.78 12.79 -3.04
C VAL A 79 6.07 11.30 -3.29
N GLN A 80 6.25 10.51 -2.24
CA GLN A 80 6.44 9.06 -2.36
C GLN A 80 5.17 8.38 -2.89
N ARG A 81 3.99 8.78 -2.39
CA ARG A 81 2.70 8.28 -2.86
C ARG A 81 2.47 8.63 -4.34
N GLU A 82 2.76 9.87 -4.73
CA GLU A 82 2.64 10.29 -6.13
C GLU A 82 3.57 9.49 -7.06
N ARG A 83 4.80 9.21 -6.64
CA ARG A 83 5.74 8.36 -7.40
C ARG A 83 5.21 6.93 -7.51
N ALA A 84 4.76 6.34 -6.41
CA ALA A 84 4.17 5.00 -6.41
C ALA A 84 2.99 4.90 -7.39
N ILE A 85 2.08 5.88 -7.39
CA ILE A 85 0.95 5.93 -8.34
C ILE A 85 1.46 6.02 -9.80
N ARG A 86 2.48 6.81 -10.08
CA ARG A 86 3.05 6.90 -11.44
C ARG A 86 3.68 5.59 -11.89
N ASP A 87 4.41 4.92 -11.00
CA ASP A 87 5.03 3.64 -11.27
C ASP A 87 3.95 2.56 -11.48
N ASP A 88 2.88 2.56 -10.70
CA ASP A 88 1.73 1.68 -10.84
C ASP A 88 1.06 1.86 -12.21
N ILE A 89 0.78 3.11 -12.63
CA ILE A 89 0.21 3.42 -13.94
C ILE A 89 1.12 2.94 -15.08
N ALA A 90 2.43 3.12 -14.95
CA ALA A 90 3.39 2.67 -15.95
C ALA A 90 3.40 1.14 -16.08
N ASN A 91 3.40 0.42 -14.94
CA ASN A 91 3.35 -1.04 -14.89
C ASN A 91 2.04 -1.58 -15.50
N ILE A 92 0.89 -1.02 -15.12
CA ILE A 92 -0.42 -1.38 -15.68
C ILE A 92 -0.42 -1.17 -17.19
N SER A 93 0.07 -0.01 -17.67
CA SER A 93 0.10 0.30 -19.11
C SER A 93 0.96 -0.73 -19.87
N HIS A 94 2.06 -1.19 -19.29
CA HIS A 94 2.89 -2.24 -19.87
C HIS A 94 2.16 -3.58 -19.91
N ASP A 95 1.52 -3.96 -18.79
CA ASP A 95 0.86 -5.26 -18.65
C ASP A 95 -0.43 -5.36 -19.49
N LEU A 96 -1.13 -4.25 -19.73
CA LEU A 96 -2.25 -4.17 -20.67
C LEU A 96 -1.78 -4.24 -22.14
N ARG A 97 -0.63 -3.64 -22.47
CA ARG A 97 -0.11 -3.62 -23.84
C ARG A 97 0.29 -5.01 -24.33
N THR A 98 0.85 -5.84 -23.47
CA THR A 98 1.35 -7.18 -23.83
C THR A 98 0.25 -8.09 -24.38
N PRO A 99 -0.87 -8.39 -23.65
CA PRO A 99 -1.96 -9.21 -24.18
C PRO A 99 -2.66 -8.54 -25.37
N LEU A 100 -2.79 -7.22 -25.38
CA LEU A 100 -3.40 -6.48 -26.50
C LEU A 100 -2.59 -6.65 -27.79
N THR A 101 -1.27 -6.51 -27.71
CA THR A 101 -0.38 -6.68 -28.89
C THR A 101 -0.43 -8.14 -29.40
N ALA A 102 -0.43 -9.12 -28.48
CA ALA A 102 -0.55 -10.52 -28.84
C ALA A 102 -1.89 -10.81 -29.53
N MET A 103 -3.00 -10.31 -28.98
CA MET A 103 -4.34 -10.46 -29.56
C MET A 103 -4.40 -9.89 -30.98
N ILE A 104 -3.92 -8.66 -31.19
CA ILE A 104 -3.85 -8.03 -32.51
C ILE A 104 -3.01 -8.87 -33.47
N GLY A 105 -1.87 -9.38 -33.02
CA GLY A 105 -0.98 -10.24 -33.80
C GLY A 105 -1.67 -11.52 -34.27
N TYR A 106 -2.29 -12.28 -33.36
CA TYR A 106 -2.99 -13.51 -33.70
C TYR A 106 -4.22 -13.28 -34.60
N LEU A 107 -4.97 -12.20 -34.38
CA LEU A 107 -6.07 -11.81 -35.27
C LEU A 107 -5.57 -11.44 -36.65
N SER A 108 -4.41 -10.80 -36.78
CA SER A 108 -3.79 -10.49 -38.06
C SER A 108 -3.36 -11.75 -38.80
N LEU A 109 -2.70 -12.69 -38.09
CA LEU A 109 -2.32 -14.00 -38.63
C LEU A 109 -3.56 -14.79 -39.11
N SER A 110 -4.65 -14.78 -38.31
CA SER A 110 -5.87 -15.48 -38.67
C SER A 110 -6.54 -14.96 -39.98
N LYS A 111 -6.33 -13.67 -40.33
CA LYS A 111 -6.85 -13.11 -41.57
C LYS A 111 -6.13 -13.64 -42.82
N GLU A 112 -4.85 -13.92 -42.70
CA GLU A 112 -3.99 -14.37 -43.79
C GLU A 112 -3.96 -15.90 -43.91
N GLU A 113 -4.37 -16.63 -42.87
CA GLU A 113 -4.34 -18.07 -42.82
C GLU A 113 -5.45 -18.70 -43.65
N LYS A 114 -5.09 -19.70 -44.47
CA LYS A 114 -6.00 -20.46 -45.33
C LYS A 114 -6.47 -21.76 -44.73
N ASP A 115 -5.64 -22.34 -43.85
CA ASP A 115 -6.01 -23.56 -43.14
C ASP A 115 -7.02 -23.22 -42.02
N PHE A 116 -8.17 -23.85 -42.10
CA PHE A 116 -9.28 -23.63 -41.18
C PHE A 116 -8.90 -23.99 -39.72
N LEU A 117 -8.18 -25.07 -39.49
CA LEU A 117 -7.75 -25.50 -38.15
C LEU A 117 -6.77 -24.50 -37.54
N GLN A 118 -5.79 -24.06 -38.32
CA GLN A 118 -4.79 -23.08 -37.86
C GLN A 118 -5.43 -21.71 -37.60
N LYS A 119 -6.39 -21.32 -38.45
CA LYS A 119 -7.16 -20.10 -38.27
C LYS A 119 -7.97 -20.12 -36.98
N SER A 120 -8.66 -21.25 -36.69
CA SER A 120 -9.41 -21.43 -35.45
C SER A 120 -8.49 -21.32 -34.24
N LEU A 121 -7.32 -21.96 -34.27
CA LEU A 121 -6.33 -21.88 -33.21
C LEU A 121 -5.87 -20.44 -32.92
N TYR A 122 -5.61 -19.63 -33.95
CA TYR A 122 -5.24 -18.22 -33.77
C TYR A 122 -6.34 -17.40 -33.13
N ILE A 123 -7.61 -17.66 -33.51
CA ILE A 123 -8.78 -17.00 -32.92
C ILE A 123 -8.92 -17.40 -31.43
N ASP A 124 -8.75 -18.68 -31.11
CA ASP A 124 -8.84 -19.16 -29.72
C ASP A 124 -7.76 -18.54 -28.82
N ILE A 125 -6.51 -18.45 -29.34
CA ILE A 125 -5.44 -17.77 -28.62
C ILE A 125 -5.76 -16.29 -28.43
N ALA A 126 -6.28 -15.60 -29.45
CA ALA A 126 -6.65 -14.21 -29.34
C ALA A 126 -7.77 -13.99 -28.31
N LEU A 127 -8.77 -14.87 -28.27
CA LEU A 127 -9.84 -14.86 -27.27
C LEU A 127 -9.31 -15.04 -25.87
N GLN A 128 -8.39 -16.00 -25.66
CA GLN A 128 -7.74 -16.21 -24.37
C GLN A 128 -6.97 -14.97 -23.89
N LYS A 129 -6.28 -14.26 -24.81
CA LYS A 129 -5.59 -13.00 -24.49
C LYS A 129 -6.55 -11.87 -24.16
N ALA A 130 -7.72 -11.81 -24.84
CA ALA A 130 -8.78 -10.86 -24.52
C ALA A 130 -9.36 -11.09 -23.11
N MET A 131 -9.62 -12.36 -22.74
CA MET A 131 -10.08 -12.72 -21.38
C MET A 131 -9.04 -12.35 -20.31
N SER A 132 -7.76 -12.60 -20.58
CA SER A 132 -6.68 -12.19 -19.68
C SER A 132 -6.63 -10.67 -19.50
N LEU A 133 -6.83 -9.90 -20.58
CA LEU A 133 -6.88 -8.44 -20.53
C LEU A 133 -8.07 -7.94 -19.71
N GLN A 134 -9.24 -8.56 -19.89
CA GLN A 134 -10.43 -8.23 -19.12
C GLN A 134 -10.19 -8.44 -17.62
N SER A 135 -9.65 -9.58 -17.22
CA SER A 135 -9.33 -9.86 -15.82
C SER A 135 -8.34 -8.83 -15.23
N LEU A 136 -7.34 -8.38 -16.00
CA LEU A 136 -6.43 -7.32 -15.58
C LEU A 136 -7.16 -6.00 -15.32
N VAL A 137 -8.07 -5.62 -16.20
CA VAL A 137 -8.88 -4.39 -16.07
C VAL A 137 -9.79 -4.48 -14.85
N ASP A 138 -10.48 -5.59 -14.67
CA ASP A 138 -11.39 -5.82 -13.53
C ASP A 138 -10.62 -5.74 -12.21
N ASN A 139 -9.46 -6.37 -12.11
CA ASN A 139 -8.58 -6.31 -10.94
C ASN A 139 -8.11 -4.88 -10.63
N PHE A 140 -7.80 -4.10 -11.66
CA PHE A 140 -7.39 -2.70 -11.50
C PHE A 140 -8.53 -1.82 -10.94
N PHE A 141 -9.74 -1.97 -11.48
CA PHE A 141 -10.90 -1.21 -10.97
C PHE A 141 -11.23 -1.58 -9.52
N GLU A 142 -11.18 -2.86 -9.17
CA GLU A 142 -11.40 -3.31 -7.79
C GLU A 142 -10.36 -2.73 -6.82
N MET A 143 -9.09 -2.73 -7.20
CA MET A 143 -8.02 -2.14 -6.39
C MET A 143 -8.24 -0.63 -6.17
N SER A 144 -8.70 0.09 -7.21
CA SER A 144 -9.04 1.50 -7.10
C SER A 144 -10.25 1.75 -6.19
N TYR A 145 -11.19 0.81 -6.13
CA TYR A 145 -12.38 0.91 -5.29
C TYR A 145 -12.06 0.71 -3.81
N VAL A 146 -11.18 -0.24 -3.48
CA VAL A 146 -10.74 -0.51 -2.10
C VAL A 146 -9.98 0.68 -1.50
N ASP A 147 -9.25 1.45 -2.32
CA ASP A 147 -8.53 2.66 -1.88
C ASP A 147 -9.44 3.88 -1.63
N SER A 148 -10.71 3.81 -2.01
CA SER A 148 -11.65 4.90 -1.78
C SER A 148 -12.18 4.87 -0.35
N ASP A 149 -12.10 5.99 0.38
CA ASP A 149 -12.70 6.18 1.72
C ASP A 149 -14.24 5.95 1.73
N ALA A 150 -14.85 5.73 0.57
CA ALA A 150 -16.28 5.51 0.40
C ALA A 150 -16.71 4.04 0.61
N CYS A 151 -15.78 3.11 0.75
CA CYS A 151 -16.11 1.69 0.92
C CYS A 151 -16.59 1.40 2.34
N GLN A 152 -17.88 1.60 2.61
CA GLN A 152 -18.54 1.08 3.81
C GLN A 152 -18.69 -0.44 3.67
N ILE A 153 -17.72 -1.20 4.15
CA ILE A 153 -17.77 -2.67 4.15
C ILE A 153 -18.84 -3.10 5.16
N GLN A 154 -19.96 -3.64 4.67
CA GLN A 154 -20.95 -4.26 5.53
C GLN A 154 -20.43 -5.63 5.96
N LEU A 155 -20.29 -5.83 7.27
CA LEU A 155 -19.90 -7.11 7.85
C LEU A 155 -21.16 -7.91 8.19
N THR A 156 -21.22 -9.14 7.71
CA THR A 156 -22.27 -10.12 8.01
C THR A 156 -21.67 -11.37 8.62
N SER A 157 -22.49 -12.17 9.31
CA SER A 157 -22.08 -13.49 9.79
C SER A 157 -22.10 -14.47 8.64
N LEU A 158 -20.96 -15.10 8.34
CA LEU A 158 -20.81 -16.03 7.22
C LEU A 158 -19.99 -17.26 7.63
N ASP A 159 -20.22 -18.37 6.93
CA ASP A 159 -19.51 -19.64 7.13
C ASP A 159 -18.28 -19.70 6.23
N LEU A 160 -17.10 -19.44 6.81
CA LEU A 160 -15.82 -19.49 6.12
C LEU A 160 -15.53 -20.88 5.52
N ASN A 161 -15.90 -21.95 6.22
CA ASN A 161 -15.70 -23.32 5.74
C ASN A 161 -16.47 -23.59 4.44
N LYS A 162 -17.72 -23.09 4.36
CA LYS A 162 -18.53 -23.19 3.15
C LYS A 162 -17.89 -22.43 1.99
N ILE A 163 -17.50 -21.19 2.21
CA ILE A 163 -16.90 -20.36 1.15
C ILE A 163 -15.62 -21.02 0.60
N ILE A 164 -14.73 -21.52 1.48
CA ILE A 164 -13.52 -22.23 1.04
C ILE A 164 -13.85 -23.46 0.19
N ARG A 165 -14.86 -24.26 0.59
CA ARG A 165 -15.28 -25.44 -0.18
C ARG A 165 -15.81 -25.07 -1.56
N ASP A 166 -16.63 -24.03 -1.64
CA ASP A 166 -17.24 -23.57 -2.88
C ASP A 166 -16.13 -23.07 -3.85
N GLU A 167 -15.13 -22.31 -3.36
CA GLU A 167 -14.02 -21.84 -4.17
C GLU A 167 -13.06 -22.96 -4.60
N LEU A 168 -12.80 -23.93 -3.75
CA LEU A 168 -12.02 -25.12 -4.13
C LEU A 168 -12.71 -25.93 -5.21
N LEU A 169 -14.04 -26.08 -5.14
CA LEU A 169 -14.83 -26.75 -6.18
C LEU A 169 -14.83 -25.94 -7.49
N ALA A 170 -14.95 -24.63 -7.43
CA ALA A 170 -14.87 -23.77 -8.60
C ALA A 170 -13.51 -23.88 -9.31
N SER A 171 -12.44 -24.06 -8.55
CA SER A 171 -11.06 -24.20 -9.06
C SER A 171 -10.68 -25.63 -9.50
N TYR A 172 -11.61 -26.59 -9.45
CA TYR A 172 -11.32 -28.01 -9.74
C TYR A 172 -10.70 -28.23 -11.12
N CYS A 173 -11.27 -27.62 -12.16
CA CYS A 173 -10.74 -27.75 -13.52
C CYS A 173 -9.31 -27.19 -13.66
N GLU A 174 -8.97 -26.15 -12.91
CA GLU A 174 -7.62 -25.56 -12.91
C GLU A 174 -6.63 -26.51 -12.23
N PHE A 175 -7.01 -27.14 -11.14
CA PHE A 175 -6.20 -28.17 -10.49
C PHE A 175 -5.94 -29.34 -11.45
N GLU A 176 -6.96 -29.83 -12.15
CA GLU A 176 -6.80 -30.92 -13.15
C GLU A 176 -5.87 -30.50 -14.30
N ASN A 177 -6.05 -29.31 -14.86
CA ASN A 177 -5.22 -28.81 -15.96
C ASN A 177 -3.74 -28.74 -15.59
N HIS A 178 -3.42 -28.48 -14.32
CA HIS A 178 -2.05 -28.44 -13.80
C HIS A 178 -1.58 -29.78 -13.19
N SER A 179 -2.42 -30.84 -13.25
CA SER A 179 -2.14 -32.15 -12.65
C SER A 179 -1.82 -32.06 -11.14
N ILE A 180 -2.51 -31.16 -10.44
CA ILE A 180 -2.35 -30.93 -8.99
C ILE A 180 -3.51 -31.58 -8.25
N THR A 181 -3.19 -32.38 -7.23
CA THR A 181 -4.18 -32.90 -6.26
C THR A 181 -3.95 -32.21 -4.92
N PRO A 182 -4.76 -31.21 -4.55
CA PRO A 182 -4.58 -30.49 -3.30
C PRO A 182 -4.88 -31.37 -2.08
N LEU A 183 -4.08 -31.24 -1.03
CA LEU A 183 -4.39 -31.78 0.29
C LEU A 183 -5.29 -30.78 1.02
N ILE A 184 -6.52 -31.23 1.34
CA ILE A 184 -7.54 -30.35 1.93
C ILE A 184 -7.87 -30.85 3.35
N GLU A 185 -7.58 -29.98 4.34
CA GLU A 185 -7.90 -30.20 5.75
C GLU A 185 -8.90 -29.14 6.24
N LEU A 186 -10.18 -29.43 6.19
CA LEU A 186 -11.24 -28.53 6.61
C LEU A 186 -12.05 -29.15 7.74
N PRO A 187 -12.53 -28.36 8.74
CA PRO A 187 -13.42 -28.82 9.78
C PRO A 187 -14.71 -29.40 9.21
N GLU A 188 -15.33 -30.38 9.90
CA GLU A 188 -16.63 -30.91 9.51
C GLU A 188 -17.80 -29.98 9.86
N HIS A 189 -17.56 -29.03 10.79
CA HIS A 189 -18.56 -28.08 11.27
C HIS A 189 -18.38 -26.69 10.68
N PRO A 190 -19.44 -25.87 10.62
CA PRO A 190 -19.35 -24.48 10.16
C PRO A 190 -18.38 -23.66 10.99
N VAL A 191 -17.62 -22.80 10.34
CA VAL A 191 -16.71 -21.84 10.97
C VAL A 191 -17.24 -20.42 10.72
N MET A 192 -18.02 -19.92 11.69
CA MET A 192 -18.67 -18.62 11.59
C MET A 192 -17.70 -17.48 11.85
N ILE A 193 -17.66 -16.54 10.93
CA ILE A 193 -16.85 -15.31 11.06
C ILE A 193 -17.71 -14.08 10.73
N LEU A 194 -17.27 -12.89 11.17
CA LEU A 194 -17.82 -11.62 10.71
C LEU A 194 -16.96 -11.10 9.55
N GLY A 195 -17.59 -10.93 8.39
CA GLY A 195 -16.87 -10.49 7.19
C GLY A 195 -17.81 -10.00 6.10
N ASN A 196 -17.23 -9.50 5.03
CA ASN A 196 -17.93 -9.24 3.78
C ASN A 196 -17.70 -10.44 2.86
N GLU A 197 -18.78 -11.08 2.40
CA GLU A 197 -18.74 -12.32 1.64
C GLU A 197 -17.90 -12.18 0.38
N LEU A 198 -18.16 -11.15 -0.45
CA LEU A 198 -17.42 -10.89 -1.68
C LEU A 198 -15.92 -10.66 -1.45
N ALA A 199 -15.58 -9.96 -0.37
CA ALA A 199 -14.17 -9.71 -0.05
C ALA A 199 -13.46 -11.00 0.40
N ILE A 200 -14.13 -11.85 1.19
CA ILE A 200 -13.56 -13.14 1.63
C ILE A 200 -13.42 -14.11 0.46
N GLU A 201 -14.46 -14.25 -0.39
CA GLU A 201 -14.38 -15.03 -1.64
C GLU A 201 -13.18 -14.60 -2.47
N ARG A 202 -13.00 -13.29 -2.68
CA ARG A 202 -11.89 -12.75 -3.46
C ARG A 202 -10.52 -13.06 -2.86
N ILE A 203 -10.38 -12.97 -1.54
CA ILE A 203 -9.14 -13.35 -0.86
C ILE A 203 -8.81 -14.82 -1.11
N ILE A 204 -9.81 -15.70 -0.97
CA ILE A 204 -9.62 -17.14 -1.16
C ILE A 204 -9.29 -17.46 -2.61
N GLN A 205 -10.00 -16.88 -3.58
CA GLN A 205 -9.72 -17.01 -5.01
C GLN A 205 -8.28 -16.61 -5.34
N ASN A 206 -7.84 -15.45 -4.85
CA ASN A 206 -6.46 -15.00 -5.07
C ASN A 206 -5.42 -15.95 -4.47
N LEU A 207 -5.66 -16.46 -3.25
CA LEU A 207 -4.74 -17.41 -2.61
C LEU A 207 -4.67 -18.73 -3.38
N ILE A 208 -5.83 -19.27 -3.82
CA ILE A 208 -5.88 -20.52 -4.60
C ILE A 208 -5.23 -20.33 -5.96
N ALA A 209 -5.57 -19.26 -6.69
CA ALA A 209 -5.00 -18.95 -8.00
C ALA A 209 -3.48 -18.79 -7.93
N ASN A 210 -2.97 -18.08 -6.91
CA ASN A 210 -1.54 -17.97 -6.66
C ASN A 210 -0.91 -19.33 -6.37
N ALA A 211 -1.53 -20.14 -5.50
CA ALA A 211 -1.02 -21.47 -5.18
C ALA A 211 -0.93 -22.36 -6.43
N ILE A 212 -1.94 -22.35 -7.30
CA ILE A 212 -1.95 -23.12 -8.56
C ILE A 212 -0.85 -22.62 -9.51
N SER A 213 -0.77 -21.29 -9.71
CA SER A 213 0.14 -20.67 -10.67
C SER A 213 1.61 -20.88 -10.32
N TYR A 214 1.93 -20.93 -9.03
CA TYR A 214 3.31 -21.00 -8.54
C TYR A 214 3.70 -22.36 -7.95
N SER A 215 2.79 -23.32 -7.94
CA SER A 215 3.07 -24.64 -7.42
C SER A 215 3.97 -25.46 -8.36
N THR A 216 4.93 -26.17 -7.79
CA THR A 216 5.71 -27.22 -8.47
C THR A 216 5.10 -28.61 -8.29
N GLY A 217 3.84 -28.71 -7.79
CA GLY A 217 3.11 -29.98 -7.74
C GLY A 217 2.27 -30.24 -6.49
N GLN A 218 2.61 -29.67 -5.33
CA GLN A 218 1.87 -29.91 -4.09
C GLN A 218 1.22 -28.62 -3.57
N ILE A 219 -0.06 -28.69 -3.25
CA ILE A 219 -0.83 -27.63 -2.59
C ILE A 219 -1.51 -28.20 -1.37
N GLU A 220 -1.46 -27.50 -0.26
CA GLU A 220 -2.16 -27.79 0.99
C GLU A 220 -3.07 -26.62 1.35
N VAL A 221 -4.33 -26.91 1.63
CA VAL A 221 -5.32 -25.93 2.11
C VAL A 221 -5.87 -26.42 3.44
N CYS A 222 -5.62 -25.64 4.50
CA CYS A 222 -6.02 -26.03 5.85
C CYS A 222 -6.72 -24.87 6.55
N LEU A 223 -7.87 -25.16 7.16
CA LEU A 223 -8.61 -24.22 8.02
C LEU A 223 -8.58 -24.71 9.46
N LYS A 224 -8.09 -23.90 10.38
CA LYS A 224 -7.99 -24.22 11.81
C LYS A 224 -8.61 -23.11 12.66
N MET A 225 -9.25 -23.51 13.77
CA MET A 225 -9.61 -22.54 14.80
C MET A 225 -8.38 -22.14 15.59
N LYS A 226 -8.24 -20.84 15.84
CA LYS A 226 -7.11 -20.25 16.59
C LYS A 226 -7.64 -19.23 17.59
N GLY A 227 -7.83 -19.66 18.83
CA GLY A 227 -8.49 -18.84 19.86
C GLY A 227 -9.95 -18.57 19.48
N GLU A 228 -10.34 -17.28 19.44
CA GLU A 228 -11.68 -16.85 19.02
C GLU A 228 -11.81 -16.62 17.50
N GLY A 229 -10.74 -16.83 16.74
CA GLY A 229 -10.70 -16.62 15.29
C GLY A 229 -10.45 -17.91 14.51
N ALA A 230 -10.38 -17.77 13.19
CA ALA A 230 -10.04 -18.83 12.25
C ALA A 230 -8.76 -18.47 11.50
N GLU A 231 -7.93 -19.46 11.19
CA GLU A 231 -6.70 -19.33 10.43
C GLU A 231 -6.78 -20.20 9.18
N LEU A 232 -6.84 -19.56 8.01
CA LEU A 232 -6.72 -20.23 6.72
C LEU A 232 -5.26 -20.28 6.32
N ILE A 233 -4.77 -21.47 6.02
CA ILE A 233 -3.40 -21.74 5.61
C ILE A 233 -3.45 -22.33 4.20
N VAL A 234 -2.83 -21.65 3.25
CA VAL A 234 -2.59 -22.14 1.89
C VAL A 234 -1.09 -22.29 1.69
N ARG A 235 -0.63 -23.48 1.42
CA ARG A 235 0.78 -23.78 1.15
C ARG A 235 0.93 -24.39 -0.21
N ASN A 236 1.99 -24.04 -0.91
CA ASN A 236 2.38 -24.69 -2.15
C ASN A 236 3.89 -24.93 -2.17
N SER A 237 4.32 -26.01 -2.80
CA SER A 237 5.71 -26.18 -3.15
C SER A 237 6.04 -25.22 -4.30
N SER A 238 7.04 -24.36 -4.12
CA SER A 238 7.44 -23.37 -5.11
C SER A 238 8.96 -23.25 -5.21
N HIS A 239 9.43 -22.50 -6.21
CA HIS A 239 10.84 -22.11 -6.25
C HIS A 239 11.18 -21.22 -5.06
N PHE A 240 12.47 -21.19 -4.70
CA PHE A 240 12.95 -20.41 -3.58
C PHE A 240 12.65 -18.91 -3.77
N ILE A 241 12.03 -18.31 -2.78
CA ILE A 241 11.82 -16.86 -2.68
C ILE A 241 12.84 -16.32 -1.68
N SER A 242 13.67 -15.37 -2.10
CA SER A 242 14.65 -14.73 -1.22
C SER A 242 13.99 -13.90 -0.11
N ASP A 243 14.69 -13.68 1.00
CA ASP A 243 14.14 -12.86 2.10
C ASP A 243 13.82 -11.42 1.65
N GLN A 244 14.59 -10.86 0.71
CA GLN A 244 14.33 -9.54 0.14
C GLN A 244 13.06 -9.50 -0.74
N GLU A 245 12.79 -10.58 -1.46
CA GLU A 245 11.56 -10.73 -2.25
C GLU A 245 10.34 -10.95 -1.35
N ARG A 246 10.51 -11.68 -0.24
CA ARG A 246 9.44 -11.96 0.73
C ARG A 246 8.85 -10.69 1.35
N GLU A 247 9.65 -9.65 1.56
CA GLU A 247 9.17 -8.36 2.04
C GLU A 247 8.35 -7.60 0.97
N LYS A 248 8.60 -7.90 -0.31
CA LYS A 248 8.01 -7.18 -1.45
C LYS A 248 6.84 -7.89 -2.11
N ILE A 249 6.61 -9.18 -1.81
CA ILE A 249 5.51 -9.94 -2.45
C ILE A 249 4.11 -9.37 -2.17
N PHE A 250 3.97 -8.53 -1.14
CA PHE A 250 2.74 -7.81 -0.82
C PHE A 250 2.70 -6.40 -1.42
N ASP A 251 3.79 -5.96 -2.08
CA ASP A 251 3.79 -4.69 -2.80
C ASP A 251 2.97 -4.84 -4.09
N ARG A 252 2.21 -3.81 -4.41
CA ARG A 252 1.39 -3.78 -5.63
C ARG A 252 2.26 -3.95 -6.87
N PHE A 253 1.80 -4.75 -7.83
CA PHE A 253 2.50 -5.03 -9.10
C PHE A 253 3.91 -5.62 -8.93
N TYR A 254 4.30 -6.04 -7.73
CA TYR A 254 5.56 -6.73 -7.54
C TYR A 254 5.48 -8.14 -8.12
N ARG A 255 6.53 -8.53 -8.84
CA ARG A 255 6.72 -9.89 -9.38
C ARG A 255 8.14 -10.32 -9.11
N ALA A 256 8.31 -11.51 -8.56
CA ALA A 256 9.64 -12.08 -8.36
C ALA A 256 10.38 -12.22 -9.69
N SER A 257 11.69 -11.95 -9.69
CA SER A 257 12.52 -11.85 -10.90
C SER A 257 12.57 -13.14 -11.73
N THR A 258 12.32 -14.29 -11.11
CA THR A 258 12.28 -15.62 -11.75
C THR A 258 11.03 -15.85 -12.61
N GLU A 259 10.00 -15.01 -12.54
CA GLU A 259 8.66 -15.31 -13.05
C GLU A 259 8.17 -14.41 -14.18
N ARG A 260 9.04 -13.63 -14.78
CA ARG A 260 8.71 -12.77 -15.94
C ARG A 260 8.14 -13.53 -17.14
N ILE A 261 8.13 -14.85 -17.10
CA ILE A 261 7.74 -15.73 -18.24
C ILE A 261 6.26 -16.18 -18.15
N SER A 262 5.62 -16.16 -16.99
CA SER A 262 4.29 -16.79 -16.77
C SER A 262 3.07 -15.86 -16.87
N GLY A 263 3.14 -14.76 -17.57
CA GLY A 263 1.94 -14.00 -18.04
C GLY A 263 0.91 -13.48 -17.01
N HIS A 264 1.08 -13.76 -15.73
CA HIS A 264 0.18 -13.28 -14.69
C HIS A 264 0.61 -11.88 -14.21
N ALA A 265 -0.31 -10.94 -14.09
CA ALA A 265 -0.05 -9.61 -13.53
C ALA A 265 0.04 -9.73 -12.01
N GLY A 266 1.07 -9.17 -11.38
CA GLY A 266 1.26 -9.16 -9.92
C GLY A 266 0.20 -8.33 -9.16
N LEU A 267 -1.08 -8.67 -9.34
CA LEU A 267 -2.25 -8.02 -8.76
C LEU A 267 -2.95 -8.90 -7.70
N GLY A 268 -2.31 -9.98 -7.31
CA GLY A 268 -2.83 -10.93 -6.31
C GLY A 268 -2.57 -10.51 -4.87
#